data_fbeaf50181149fd0a9811cd5a4e7f98f
#
_entry.id   fbeaf50181149fd0a9811cd5a4e7f98f
#
_cell.length_a   1.000
_cell.length_b   1.000
_cell.length_c   1.000
_cell.angle_alpha   90.00
_cell.angle_beta   90.00
_cell.angle_gamma   90.00
#
_symmetry.space_group_name_H-M   'P 1'
#
loop_
_entity.id
_entity.type
_entity.pdbx_description
1 polymer ?
#
loop_
_entity_poly.entity_id
_entity_poly.type
_entity_poly.pdbx_seq_one_letter_code
_entity_poly.pdbx_strand_id
1 'polypeptide(L)'
;YKRQLLDDVGIHMYGSTDEGGSFYVKTNTANIDSDSIFHAGDLNWWHWLGDTPENNADAKRMAWREFKELEGLSVDVAMFPVDNRLEDAMEWGSIEFLRRVQVNKAFIPMHLNGPLWTPSVYFKALFGEVPIWEPQKDGDEATF
;
A
#
# COMPACT_ATOMS: atom_id res chain seq x y z
N TYR A 1 17.15 6.73 0.52
CA TYR A 1 16.47 5.86 1.50
C TYR A 1 17.20 5.90 2.84
N LYS A 2 16.46 5.96 3.95
CA LYS A 2 17.05 6.00 5.30
C LYS A 2 16.65 4.75 6.05
N ARG A 3 17.63 4.12 6.73
CA ARG A 3 17.39 3.01 7.65
C ARG A 3 17.71 3.47 9.06
N GLN A 4 16.80 3.20 9.98
CA GLN A 4 16.99 3.45 11.41
C GLN A 4 16.77 2.15 12.18
N LEU A 5 17.57 1.92 13.21
CA LEU A 5 17.40 0.86 14.18
C LEU A 5 17.09 1.52 15.52
N LEU A 6 15.99 1.13 16.11
CA LEU A 6 15.57 1.52 17.46
C LEU A 6 15.47 0.23 18.26
N ASP A 7 16.53 -0.09 19.01
CA ASP A 7 16.65 -1.34 19.79
C ASP A 7 16.07 -2.56 19.04
N ASP A 8 14.81 -2.92 19.27
CA ASP A 8 14.15 -4.09 18.69
C ASP A 8 13.31 -3.78 17.44
N VAL A 9 13.39 -2.57 16.86
CA VAL A 9 12.60 -2.18 15.67
C VAL A 9 13.50 -1.66 14.57
N GLY A 10 13.43 -2.26 13.41
CA GLY A 10 14.05 -1.77 12.18
C GLY A 10 13.05 -0.97 11.34
N ILE A 11 13.42 0.24 10.94
CA ILE A 11 12.61 1.08 10.06
C ILE A 11 13.41 1.36 8.79
N HIS A 12 12.78 1.07 7.64
CA HIS A 12 13.30 1.44 6.33
C HIS A 12 12.33 2.38 5.65
N MET A 13 12.81 3.57 5.27
CA MET A 13 12.02 4.57 4.55
C MET A 13 12.26 4.42 3.06
N TYR A 14 11.20 4.29 2.28
CA TYR A 14 11.18 4.38 0.82
C TYR A 14 10.63 5.73 0.38
N GLY A 15 10.57 5.96 -0.93
CA GLY A 15 10.00 7.16 -1.50
C GLY A 15 8.48 7.21 -1.44
N SER A 16 7.94 8.31 -1.96
CA SER A 16 6.51 8.53 -2.17
C SER A 16 6.28 9.14 -3.55
N THR A 17 5.03 9.21 -3.96
CA THR A 17 4.60 9.84 -5.21
C THR A 17 3.84 11.15 -4.99
N ASP A 18 3.65 11.52 -3.74
CA ASP A 18 3.10 12.79 -3.27
C ASP A 18 3.87 13.21 -2.01
N GLU A 19 3.23 13.51 -0.89
CA GLU A 19 3.88 13.99 0.33
C GLU A 19 4.63 12.85 1.08
N GLY A 20 5.70 13.23 1.77
CA GLY A 20 6.40 12.39 2.74
C GLY A 20 7.14 11.19 2.15
N GLY A 21 6.92 10.01 2.71
CA GLY A 21 7.56 8.74 2.33
C GLY A 21 6.72 7.54 2.71
N SER A 22 7.11 6.38 2.23
CA SER A 22 6.56 5.10 2.66
C SER A 22 7.53 4.36 3.59
N PHE A 23 7.03 3.51 4.45
CA PHE A 23 7.81 2.93 5.54
C PHE A 23 7.58 1.42 5.63
N TYR A 24 8.70 0.69 5.66
CA TYR A 24 8.73 -0.70 6.09
C TYR A 24 9.25 -0.75 7.52
N VAL A 25 8.47 -1.30 8.42
CA VAL A 25 8.79 -1.46 9.83
C VAL A 25 8.82 -2.94 10.16
N LYS A 26 9.86 -3.41 10.82
CA LYS A 26 9.99 -4.80 11.25
C LYS A 26 10.47 -4.86 12.69
N THR A 27 9.82 -5.67 13.51
CA THR A 27 10.30 -6.00 14.84
C THR A 27 11.49 -6.97 14.72
N ASN A 28 12.56 -6.72 15.48
CA ASN A 28 13.77 -7.54 15.49
C ASN A 28 13.84 -8.42 16.75
N THR A 29 12.71 -8.80 17.31
CA THR A 29 12.69 -9.67 18.48
C THR A 29 13.35 -11.01 18.12
N ALA A 30 14.31 -11.45 18.93
CA ALA A 30 15.01 -12.71 18.76
C ALA A 30 14.11 -13.96 18.94
N ASN A 31 12.85 -13.76 19.23
CA ASN A 31 11.83 -14.77 19.41
C ASN A 31 10.88 -14.80 18.21
N ILE A 32 11.05 -15.79 17.40
CA ILE A 32 10.18 -16.56 16.49
C ILE A 32 9.12 -15.81 15.64
N ASP A 33 8.47 -14.74 16.08
CA ASP A 33 7.44 -14.00 15.33
C ASP A 33 7.82 -12.53 15.18
N SER A 34 8.68 -12.25 14.21
CA SER A 34 8.95 -10.87 13.82
C SER A 34 7.86 -10.38 12.87
N ASP A 35 6.96 -9.55 13.35
CA ASP A 35 5.95 -8.91 12.51
C ASP A 35 6.56 -7.79 11.66
N SER A 36 6.03 -7.64 10.46
CA SER A 36 6.43 -6.60 9.53
C SER A 36 5.23 -5.83 9.00
N ILE A 37 5.35 -4.50 8.95
CA ILE A 37 4.31 -3.59 8.47
C ILE A 37 4.88 -2.72 7.36
N PHE A 38 4.15 -2.57 6.28
CA PHE A 38 4.38 -1.56 5.28
C PHE A 38 3.27 -0.50 5.35
N HIS A 39 3.65 0.75 5.53
CA HIS A 39 2.74 1.89 5.46
C HIS A 39 3.11 2.75 4.25
N ALA A 40 2.24 2.78 3.26
CA ALA A 40 2.52 3.46 2.00
C ALA A 40 2.62 4.99 2.13
N GLY A 41 2.03 5.61 3.18
CA GLY A 41 1.85 7.06 3.17
C GLY A 41 1.03 7.46 1.96
N ASP A 42 1.52 8.44 1.20
CA ASP A 42 0.90 8.90 -0.03
C ASP A 42 1.51 8.25 -1.29
N LEU A 43 2.23 7.14 -1.13
CA LEU A 43 2.69 6.35 -2.27
C LEU A 43 1.50 5.68 -2.96
N ASN A 44 1.20 6.11 -4.18
CA ASN A 44 0.14 5.56 -5.02
C ASN A 44 0.41 5.85 -6.50
N TRP A 45 -0.35 5.26 -7.39
CA TRP A 45 -0.46 5.71 -8.76
C TRP A 45 -1.62 6.71 -8.86
N TRP A 46 -1.32 8.00 -8.69
CA TRP A 46 -2.28 9.11 -8.72
C TRP A 46 -2.75 9.41 -10.14
N HIS A 47 -3.55 8.52 -10.73
CA HIS A 47 -4.13 8.71 -12.05
C HIS A 47 -5.49 9.40 -11.94
N TRP A 48 -5.53 10.68 -12.27
CA TRP A 48 -6.75 11.48 -12.23
C TRP A 48 -7.45 11.45 -13.59
N LEU A 49 -8.69 10.94 -13.69
CA LEU A 49 -9.41 10.79 -14.96
C LEU A 49 -9.66 12.12 -15.69
N GLY A 50 -9.74 13.23 -14.96
CA GLY A 50 -9.92 14.58 -15.54
C GLY A 50 -8.64 15.34 -15.86
N ASP A 51 -7.45 14.74 -15.60
CA ASP A 51 -6.17 15.39 -15.82
C ASP A 51 -5.63 15.20 -17.25
N THR A 52 -4.58 15.95 -17.60
CA THR A 52 -3.96 15.84 -18.92
C THR A 52 -3.26 14.49 -19.12
N PRO A 53 -3.13 14.02 -20.37
CA PRO A 53 -2.36 12.79 -20.66
C PRO A 53 -0.92 12.90 -20.19
N GLU A 54 -0.30 14.06 -20.25
CA GLU A 54 1.08 14.33 -19.83
C GLU A 54 1.22 14.16 -18.31
N ASN A 55 0.33 14.78 -17.52
CA ASN A 55 0.34 14.67 -16.06
C ASN A 55 0.11 13.21 -15.61
N ASN A 56 -0.83 12.52 -16.24
CA ASN A 56 -1.08 11.11 -15.95
C ASN A 56 0.08 10.19 -16.35
N ALA A 57 0.79 10.51 -17.42
CA ALA A 57 2.02 9.79 -17.80
C ALA A 57 3.14 10.02 -16.78
N ASP A 58 3.25 11.25 -16.26
CA ASP A 58 4.21 11.60 -15.21
C ASP A 58 3.89 10.89 -13.89
N ALA A 59 2.64 10.90 -13.47
CA ALA A 59 2.18 10.18 -12.29
C ALA A 59 2.51 8.68 -12.39
N LYS A 60 2.29 8.08 -13.57
CA LYS A 60 2.68 6.69 -13.82
C LYS A 60 4.19 6.48 -13.69
N ARG A 61 5.02 7.34 -14.31
CA ARG A 61 6.49 7.21 -14.21
C ARG A 61 6.98 7.29 -12.77
N MET A 62 6.43 8.23 -11.99
CA MET A 62 6.75 8.37 -10.57
C MET A 62 6.38 7.11 -9.79
N ALA A 63 5.16 6.61 -9.95
CA ALA A 63 4.70 5.41 -9.29
C ALA A 63 5.56 4.19 -9.62
N TRP A 64 5.87 3.95 -10.90
CA TRP A 64 6.70 2.81 -11.33
C TRP A 64 8.13 2.88 -10.79
N ARG A 65 8.70 4.08 -10.69
CA ARG A 65 10.02 4.27 -10.08
C ARG A 65 10.03 3.81 -8.63
N GLU A 66 9.04 4.24 -7.83
CA GLU A 66 8.96 3.88 -6.41
C GLU A 66 8.55 2.41 -6.22
N PHE A 67 7.60 1.90 -6.98
CA PHE A 67 7.19 0.50 -6.92
C PHE A 67 8.31 -0.48 -7.26
N LYS A 68 9.23 -0.11 -8.14
CA LYS A 68 10.40 -0.93 -8.47
C LYS A 68 11.28 -1.20 -7.24
N GLU A 69 11.39 -0.23 -6.34
CA GLU A 69 12.18 -0.36 -5.11
C GLU A 69 11.54 -1.33 -4.10
N LEU A 70 10.24 -1.64 -4.28
CA LEU A 70 9.49 -2.57 -3.44
C LEU A 70 9.45 -3.99 -4.01
N GLU A 71 10.03 -4.23 -5.18
CA GLU A 71 9.92 -5.51 -5.87
C GLU A 71 10.52 -6.66 -5.05
N GLY A 72 9.73 -7.71 -4.82
CA GLY A 72 10.13 -8.86 -4.01
C GLY A 72 10.03 -8.66 -2.50
N LEU A 73 9.52 -7.50 -2.03
CA LEU A 73 9.25 -7.29 -0.61
C LEU A 73 8.15 -8.24 -0.13
N SER A 74 8.32 -8.81 1.05
CA SER A 74 7.31 -9.59 1.76
C SER A 74 7.01 -8.92 3.10
N VAL A 75 5.73 -8.72 3.40
CA VAL A 75 5.26 -8.04 4.61
C VAL A 75 4.08 -8.79 5.21
N ASP A 76 3.90 -8.68 6.52
CA ASP A 76 2.74 -9.27 7.18
C ASP A 76 1.51 -8.40 6.98
N VAL A 77 1.63 -7.12 7.22
CA VAL A 77 0.54 -6.15 7.06
C VAL A 77 0.96 -5.04 6.11
N ALA A 78 0.13 -4.74 5.12
CA ALA A 78 0.31 -3.62 4.22
C ALA A 78 -0.86 -2.63 4.32
N MET A 79 -0.56 -1.36 4.59
CA MET A 79 -1.50 -0.25 4.58
C MET A 79 -1.26 0.57 3.31
N PHE A 80 -2.25 0.59 2.40
CA PHE A 80 -2.06 1.17 1.06
C PHE A 80 -3.26 2.02 0.62
N PRO A 81 -3.04 3.17 -0.06
CA PRO A 81 -4.12 4.03 -0.53
C PRO A 81 -5.05 3.36 -1.55
N VAL A 82 -6.36 3.49 -1.30
CA VAL A 82 -7.44 3.19 -2.25
C VAL A 82 -8.38 4.39 -2.22
N ASP A 83 -8.09 5.41 -3.02
CA ASP A 83 -8.74 6.71 -2.94
C ASP A 83 -9.95 6.81 -3.88
N ASN A 84 -11.14 6.98 -3.30
CA ASN A 84 -12.39 7.10 -4.07
C ASN A 84 -12.40 8.28 -5.07
N ARG A 85 -11.57 9.31 -4.85
CA ARG A 85 -11.47 10.45 -5.77
C ARG A 85 -10.86 10.09 -7.12
N LEU A 86 -10.14 8.96 -7.20
CA LEU A 86 -9.58 8.45 -8.45
C LEU A 86 -10.60 7.68 -9.30
N GLU A 87 -11.85 7.53 -8.82
CA GLU A 87 -12.94 6.91 -9.55
C GLU A 87 -12.56 5.49 -10.07
N ASP A 88 -12.66 5.24 -11.37
CA ASP A 88 -12.30 3.94 -11.98
C ASP A 88 -10.82 3.57 -11.83
N ALA A 89 -9.95 4.54 -11.53
CA ALA A 89 -8.53 4.31 -11.31
C ALA A 89 -8.16 4.04 -9.84
N MET A 90 -9.11 4.04 -8.89
CA MET A 90 -8.82 3.95 -7.46
C MET A 90 -8.04 2.69 -7.04
N GLU A 91 -8.21 1.57 -7.75
CA GLU A 91 -7.52 0.31 -7.46
C GLU A 91 -6.19 0.14 -8.23
N TRP A 92 -5.86 1.02 -9.17
CA TRP A 92 -4.72 0.79 -10.06
C TRP A 92 -3.39 0.77 -9.30
N GLY A 93 -3.21 1.67 -8.33
CA GLY A 93 -1.99 1.71 -7.52
C GLY A 93 -1.85 0.48 -6.64
N SER A 94 -2.91 0.07 -5.95
CA SER A 94 -2.92 -1.11 -5.11
C SER A 94 -2.74 -2.41 -5.91
N ILE A 95 -3.29 -2.49 -7.13
CA ILE A 95 -3.03 -3.61 -8.05
C ILE A 95 -1.54 -3.71 -8.40
N GLU A 96 -0.91 -2.58 -8.75
CA GLU A 96 0.51 -2.58 -9.10
C GLU A 96 1.42 -2.83 -7.90
N PHE A 97 1.02 -2.39 -6.71
CA PHE A 97 1.69 -2.71 -5.45
C PHE A 97 1.64 -4.21 -5.16
N LEU A 98 0.46 -4.83 -5.16
CA LEU A 98 0.27 -6.26 -4.86
C LEU A 98 0.88 -7.21 -5.90
N ARG A 99 1.17 -6.74 -7.10
CA ARG A 99 1.95 -7.49 -8.09
C ARG A 99 3.42 -7.63 -7.74
N ARG A 100 3.94 -6.78 -6.85
CA ARG A 100 5.36 -6.68 -6.49
C ARG A 100 5.66 -7.05 -5.05
N VAL A 101 4.68 -6.86 -4.17
CA VAL A 101 4.80 -7.05 -2.73
C VAL A 101 3.89 -8.20 -2.29
N GLN A 102 4.47 -9.16 -1.60
CA GLN A 102 3.71 -10.25 -0.98
C GLN A 102 3.17 -9.77 0.36
N VAL A 103 1.85 -9.87 0.56
CA VAL A 103 1.17 -9.56 1.81
C VAL A 103 0.69 -10.86 2.46
N ASN A 104 1.14 -11.14 3.68
CA ASN A 104 0.96 -12.45 4.32
C ASN A 104 -0.28 -12.51 5.24
N LYS A 105 -0.58 -11.41 5.97
CA LYS A 105 -1.64 -11.40 7.01
C LYS A 105 -2.79 -10.45 6.71
N ALA A 106 -2.51 -9.22 6.26
CA ALA A 106 -3.57 -8.27 5.93
C ALA A 106 -3.13 -7.18 4.95
N PHE A 107 -3.94 -6.96 3.91
CA PHE A 107 -3.94 -5.75 3.13
C PHE A 107 -5.04 -4.81 3.68
N ILE A 108 -4.65 -3.62 4.12
CA ILE A 108 -5.53 -2.64 4.77
C ILE A 108 -5.68 -1.44 3.84
N PRO A 109 -6.88 -1.18 3.30
CA PRO A 109 -7.13 0.02 2.53
C PRO A 109 -7.08 1.26 3.43
N MET A 110 -6.44 2.31 2.97
CA MET A 110 -6.41 3.61 3.64
C MET A 110 -6.61 4.74 2.65
N HIS A 111 -6.65 5.99 3.11
CA HIS A 111 -6.80 7.19 2.28
C HIS A 111 -8.10 7.21 1.46
N LEU A 112 -9.19 6.67 2.00
CA LEU A 112 -10.40 6.37 1.23
C LEU A 112 -11.09 7.62 0.66
N ASN A 113 -11.11 8.74 1.38
CA ASN A 113 -11.75 10.01 0.95
C ASN A 113 -13.17 9.82 0.40
N GLY A 114 -13.98 9.03 1.10
CA GLY A 114 -15.33 8.70 0.67
C GLY A 114 -15.86 7.46 1.38
N PRO A 115 -16.78 6.72 0.75
CA PRO A 115 -17.32 5.49 1.33
C PRO A 115 -16.24 4.43 1.54
N LEU A 116 -16.52 3.47 2.41
CA LEU A 116 -15.65 2.31 2.63
C LEU A 116 -15.49 1.55 1.32
N TRP A 117 -14.25 1.12 1.06
CA TRP A 117 -13.94 0.38 -0.15
C TRP A 117 -14.36 -1.08 -0.05
N THR A 118 -15.01 -1.55 -1.09
CA THR A 118 -15.21 -2.97 -1.35
C THR A 118 -14.45 -3.32 -2.62
N PRO A 119 -13.55 -4.30 -2.59
CA PRO A 119 -12.75 -4.68 -3.77
C PRO A 119 -13.65 -5.03 -4.96
N SER A 120 -13.30 -4.53 -6.14
CA SER A 120 -14.00 -4.86 -7.38
C SER A 120 -13.89 -6.35 -7.70
N VAL A 121 -14.79 -6.84 -8.56
CA VAL A 121 -14.72 -8.23 -9.07
C VAL A 121 -13.38 -8.48 -9.75
N TYR A 122 -12.84 -7.49 -10.45
CA TYR A 122 -11.53 -7.59 -11.10
C TYR A 122 -10.39 -7.71 -10.08
N PHE A 123 -10.41 -6.88 -9.03
CA PHE A 123 -9.42 -6.94 -7.95
C PHE A 123 -9.44 -8.30 -7.24
N LYS A 124 -10.64 -8.78 -6.89
CA LYS A 124 -10.82 -10.10 -6.26
C LYS A 124 -10.36 -11.26 -7.16
N ALA A 125 -10.56 -11.14 -8.47
CA ALA A 125 -10.08 -12.15 -9.42
C ALA A 125 -8.54 -12.21 -9.52
N LEU A 126 -7.86 -11.06 -9.35
CA LEU A 126 -6.39 -11.00 -9.36
C LEU A 126 -5.75 -11.44 -8.05
N PHE A 127 -6.38 -11.10 -6.92
CA PHE A 127 -5.79 -11.19 -5.58
C PHE A 127 -6.68 -11.94 -4.58
N GLY A 128 -7.44 -12.92 -5.02
CA GLY A 128 -8.35 -13.71 -4.17
C GLY A 128 -7.65 -14.43 -3.00
N GLU A 129 -6.34 -14.68 -3.11
CA GLU A 129 -5.54 -15.31 -2.06
C GLU A 129 -4.93 -14.28 -1.08
N VAL A 130 -4.97 -12.99 -1.40
CA VAL A 130 -4.47 -11.95 -0.51
C VAL A 130 -5.49 -11.70 0.60
N PRO A 131 -5.10 -11.75 1.89
CA PRO A 131 -6.01 -11.48 2.99
C PRO A 131 -6.34 -9.98 3.04
N ILE A 132 -7.50 -9.58 2.52
CA ILE A 132 -7.95 -8.20 2.47
C ILE A 132 -8.83 -7.91 3.68
N TRP A 133 -8.50 -6.88 4.44
CA TRP A 133 -9.38 -6.39 5.47
C TRP A 133 -10.40 -5.40 4.90
N GLU A 134 -11.67 -5.77 4.93
CA GLU A 134 -12.81 -4.95 4.49
C GLU A 134 -13.55 -4.40 5.72
N PRO A 135 -13.17 -3.22 6.28
CA PRO A 135 -13.91 -2.62 7.40
C PRO A 135 -15.36 -2.32 6.96
N GLN A 136 -16.30 -2.47 7.88
CA GLN A 136 -17.73 -2.30 7.59
C GLN A 136 -18.26 -0.96 8.10
N LYS A 137 -17.55 -0.32 9.02
CA LYS A 137 -17.90 0.99 9.62
C LYS A 137 -16.68 1.62 10.27
N ASP A 138 -16.80 2.90 10.58
CA ASP A 138 -15.82 3.63 11.36
C ASP A 138 -15.65 2.99 12.75
N GLY A 139 -14.40 2.82 13.17
CA GLY A 139 -14.05 2.22 14.45
C GLY A 139 -14.03 0.69 14.46
N ASP A 140 -14.18 0.02 13.30
CA ASP A 140 -13.94 -1.42 13.22
C ASP A 140 -12.49 -1.75 13.56
N GLU A 141 -12.29 -2.85 14.28
CA GLU A 141 -10.99 -3.34 14.72
C GLU A 141 -10.79 -4.78 14.25
N ALA A 142 -9.53 -5.13 13.98
CA ALA A 142 -9.13 -6.50 13.66
C ALA A 142 -7.76 -6.81 14.27
N THR A 143 -7.51 -8.09 14.52
CA THR A 143 -6.19 -8.62 14.92
C THR A 143 -5.71 -9.58 13.84
N PHE A 144 -4.44 -9.46 13.42
CA PHE A 144 -3.84 -10.21 12.32
C PHE A 144 -2.65 -11.07 12.76
#